data_64806168751397013ac9c037961ba12c
#
_entry.id   64806168751397013ac9c037961ba12c
#
_cell.length_a   1.000
_cell.length_b   1.000
_cell.length_c   1.000
_cell.angle_alpha   90.00
_cell.angle_beta   90.00
_cell.angle_gamma   90.00
#
_symmetry.space_group_name_H-M   'P 1'
#
loop_
_entity.id
_entity.type
_entity.pdbx_description
1 polymer ?
#
loop_
_entity_poly.entity_id
_entity_poly.type
_entity_poly.pdbx_seq_one_letter_code
_entity_poly.pdbx_strand_id
1 'polypeptide(L)'
;MNKRRFTISITAGIAVVLLLMEGTGTNNILFNTGYAQTATLGEPIFVEEGEDTLVGEIGPNRTQHTFTSNGTMNGNIEYDTTGEYVSFSKGNNLTFDQGHAVMKTKDGETANYTFIEVFNGTDFQGASVYSTNSTGKLSVLDNALVIYKIEQDESGNYVDKQWLWK
;
A
#
# COMPACT_ATOMS: atom_id res chain seq x y z
N MET A 1 30.01 18.32 -27.64
CA MET A 1 28.63 18.75 -27.97
C MET A 1 27.77 18.83 -26.72
N ASN A 2 27.58 20.03 -26.26
CA ASN A 2 26.50 20.61 -25.45
C ASN A 2 26.03 19.93 -24.15
N LYS A 3 26.92 19.79 -23.17
CA LYS A 3 26.53 19.59 -21.75
C LYS A 3 26.35 20.91 -20.96
N ARG A 4 26.54 22.08 -21.62
CA ARG A 4 26.52 23.38 -20.92
C ARG A 4 25.17 24.10 -20.89
N ARG A 5 24.16 23.62 -21.62
CA ARG A 5 22.83 24.33 -21.68
C ARG A 5 21.82 23.87 -20.63
N PHE A 6 22.03 22.71 -19.99
CA PHE A 6 21.05 22.22 -19.02
C PHE A 6 21.24 22.77 -17.60
N THR A 7 22.48 23.16 -17.28
CA THR A 7 22.80 23.63 -15.91
C THR A 7 22.38 25.10 -15.67
N ILE A 8 22.30 25.91 -16.75
CA ILE A 8 21.95 27.33 -16.63
C ILE A 8 20.44 27.55 -16.41
N SER A 9 19.59 26.65 -16.92
CA SER A 9 18.13 26.78 -16.79
C SER A 9 17.62 26.46 -15.38
N ILE A 10 18.29 25.55 -14.66
CA ILE A 10 17.89 25.19 -13.28
C ILE A 10 18.32 26.30 -12.30
N THR A 11 19.49 26.89 -12.51
CA THR A 11 19.98 27.97 -11.65
C THR A 11 19.18 29.27 -11.82
N ALA A 12 18.74 29.56 -13.05
CA ALA A 12 17.89 30.73 -13.32
C ALA A 12 16.47 30.57 -12.71
N GLY A 13 15.93 29.35 -12.72
CA GLY A 13 14.62 29.09 -12.13
C GLY A 13 14.60 29.25 -10.60
N ILE A 14 15.64 28.82 -9.92
CA ILE A 14 15.78 28.97 -8.47
C ILE A 14 16.02 30.43 -8.08
N ALA A 15 16.81 31.17 -8.87
CA ALA A 15 17.07 32.60 -8.63
C ALA A 15 15.81 33.48 -8.82
N VAL A 16 14.96 33.14 -9.77
CA VAL A 16 13.69 33.87 -9.99
C VAL A 16 12.69 33.63 -8.84
N VAL A 17 12.64 32.43 -8.31
CA VAL A 17 11.77 32.10 -7.14
C VAL A 17 12.28 32.81 -5.87
N LEU A 18 13.60 32.93 -5.68
CA LEU A 18 14.19 33.66 -4.55
C LEU A 18 14.00 35.18 -4.67
N LEU A 19 14.12 35.77 -5.87
CA LEU A 19 13.92 37.19 -6.10
C LEU A 19 12.45 37.62 -5.93
N LEU A 20 11.50 36.76 -6.22
CA LEU A 20 10.07 37.04 -5.98
C LEU A 20 9.70 37.02 -4.49
N MET A 21 10.53 36.42 -3.65
CA MET A 21 10.30 36.38 -2.22
C MET A 21 10.89 37.59 -1.46
N GLU A 22 11.86 38.26 -2.03
CA GLU A 22 12.46 39.47 -1.41
C GLU A 22 11.68 40.77 -1.71
N GLY A 23 10.72 40.76 -2.63
CA GLY A 23 10.02 41.95 -3.10
C GLY A 23 8.67 42.26 -2.47
N THR A 24 8.14 41.41 -1.61
CA THR A 24 6.85 41.64 -0.93
C THR A 24 7.05 41.79 0.57
N GLY A 25 6.88 43.03 1.03
CA GLY A 25 7.05 43.40 2.42
C GLY A 25 6.36 42.44 3.39
N THR A 26 7.10 42.05 4.39
CA THR A 26 6.71 41.51 5.72
C THR A 26 5.35 40.79 5.88
N ASN A 27 4.96 40.02 4.92
CA ASN A 27 4.10 38.90 5.21
C ASN A 27 5.01 37.72 5.47
N ASN A 28 5.15 37.35 6.74
CA ASN A 28 5.69 36.07 7.15
C ASN A 28 4.85 35.00 6.46
N ILE A 29 5.22 34.66 5.22
CA ILE A 29 4.95 33.33 4.69
C ILE A 29 5.85 32.47 5.59
N LEU A 30 5.36 32.15 6.76
CA LEU A 30 5.77 30.96 7.48
C LEU A 30 5.65 29.88 6.41
N PHE A 31 6.79 29.51 5.77
CA PHE A 31 6.94 28.15 5.35
C PHE A 31 6.73 27.39 6.64
N ASN A 32 5.47 27.07 6.87
CA ASN A 32 5.15 25.98 7.74
C ASN A 32 5.96 24.87 7.09
N THR A 33 7.15 24.59 7.61
CA THR A 33 7.84 23.33 7.42
C THR A 33 6.80 22.36 7.88
N GLY A 34 5.91 22.01 6.94
CA GLY A 34 4.80 21.14 7.23
C GLY A 34 5.50 19.93 7.77
N TYR A 35 5.43 19.77 9.08
CA TYR A 35 5.51 18.45 9.63
C TYR A 35 4.61 17.68 8.70
N ALA A 36 5.17 16.71 7.97
CA ALA A 36 4.38 15.84 7.17
C ALA A 36 3.28 15.42 8.14
N GLN A 37 2.09 15.99 7.94
CA GLN A 37 0.97 15.66 8.77
C GLN A 37 0.87 14.19 8.49
N THR A 38 1.25 13.36 9.46
CA THR A 38 1.06 11.93 9.37
C THR A 38 -0.43 11.81 9.15
N ALA A 39 -0.81 11.57 7.91
CA ALA A 39 -2.20 11.38 7.56
C ALA A 39 -2.63 10.19 8.43
N THR A 40 -3.38 10.49 9.48
CA THR A 40 -3.96 9.44 10.31
C THR A 40 -5.03 8.83 9.44
N LEU A 41 -4.82 7.59 9.02
CA LEU A 41 -5.72 6.85 8.15
C LEU A 41 -7.09 6.58 8.80
N GLY A 42 -7.27 6.98 10.07
CA GLY A 42 -8.47 6.70 10.84
C GLY A 42 -8.57 5.22 11.24
N GLU A 43 -9.78 4.77 11.53
CA GLU A 43 -10.02 3.36 11.83
C GLU A 43 -9.97 2.54 10.53
N PRO A 44 -9.32 1.35 10.55
CA PRO A 44 -9.30 0.46 9.41
C PRO A 44 -10.71 -0.07 9.12
N ILE A 45 -11.03 -0.24 7.83
CA ILE A 45 -12.29 -0.87 7.44
C ILE A 45 -12.19 -2.40 7.45
N PHE A 46 -10.99 -2.94 7.25
CA PHE A 46 -10.69 -4.37 7.38
C PHE A 46 -9.65 -4.59 8.46
N VAL A 47 -9.84 -5.65 9.22
CA VAL A 47 -8.84 -6.22 10.12
C VAL A 47 -8.84 -7.72 9.87
N GLU A 48 -7.69 -8.26 9.45
CA GLU A 48 -7.50 -9.68 9.16
C GLU A 48 -6.37 -10.26 9.99
N GLU A 49 -6.52 -11.52 10.35
CA GLU A 49 -5.46 -12.35 10.91
C GLU A 49 -5.28 -13.57 10.00
N GLY A 50 -4.05 -13.95 9.74
CA GLY A 50 -3.80 -15.04 8.81
C GLY A 50 -2.42 -15.65 8.92
N GLU A 51 -2.19 -16.59 8.01
CA GLU A 51 -0.95 -17.36 7.89
C GLU A 51 -0.43 -17.28 6.46
N ASP A 52 0.88 -17.12 6.34
CA ASP A 52 1.60 -17.17 5.07
C ASP A 52 2.38 -18.49 4.96
N THR A 53 2.41 -19.06 3.78
CA THR A 53 3.10 -20.31 3.48
C THR A 53 3.97 -20.18 2.24
N LEU A 54 5.27 -20.37 2.40
CA LEU A 54 6.20 -20.50 1.28
C LEU A 54 5.90 -21.80 0.50
N VAL A 55 5.58 -21.66 -0.79
CA VAL A 55 5.39 -22.78 -1.71
C VAL A 55 6.73 -23.27 -2.25
N GLY A 56 7.61 -22.35 -2.66
CA GLY A 56 8.94 -22.68 -3.17
C GLY A 56 9.61 -21.54 -3.95
N GLU A 57 10.85 -21.79 -4.34
CA GLU A 57 11.60 -20.92 -5.24
C GLU A 57 11.16 -21.15 -6.69
N ILE A 58 10.90 -20.08 -7.43
CA ILE A 58 10.47 -20.11 -8.84
C ILE A 58 11.47 -19.44 -9.77
N GLY A 59 12.61 -19.03 -9.27
CA GLY A 59 13.70 -18.43 -10.03
C GLY A 59 14.66 -17.63 -9.15
N PRO A 60 15.72 -17.04 -9.71
CA PRO A 60 16.65 -16.23 -8.96
C PRO A 60 15.92 -15.09 -8.23
N ASN A 61 16.09 -15.01 -6.91
CA ASN A 61 15.51 -13.99 -6.04
C ASN A 61 13.97 -13.92 -6.10
N ARG A 62 13.30 -15.04 -6.40
CA ARG A 62 11.84 -15.12 -6.53
C ARG A 62 11.31 -16.34 -5.81
N THR A 63 10.32 -16.11 -4.97
CA THR A 63 9.59 -17.16 -4.25
C THR A 63 8.09 -17.04 -4.52
N GLN A 64 7.40 -18.16 -4.49
CA GLN A 64 5.94 -18.22 -4.54
C GLN A 64 5.40 -18.55 -3.17
N HIS A 65 4.34 -17.87 -2.78
CA HIS A 65 3.66 -18.00 -1.51
C HIS A 65 2.16 -18.15 -1.72
N THR A 66 1.52 -18.77 -0.73
CA THR A 66 0.06 -18.77 -0.57
C THR A 66 -0.26 -18.27 0.82
N PHE A 67 -1.42 -17.67 0.98
CA PHE A 67 -1.90 -17.24 2.29
C PHE A 67 -3.38 -17.50 2.48
N THR A 68 -3.76 -17.63 3.73
CA THR A 68 -5.16 -17.68 4.16
C THR A 68 -5.35 -16.75 5.34
N SER A 69 -6.47 -16.05 5.36
CA SER A 69 -6.85 -15.20 6.49
C SER A 69 -8.33 -15.26 6.78
N ASN A 70 -8.70 -14.80 7.94
CA ASN A 70 -10.06 -14.50 8.33
C ASN A 70 -10.10 -13.11 8.95
N GLY A 71 -11.20 -12.41 8.78
CA GLY A 71 -11.28 -11.04 9.26
C GLY A 71 -12.68 -10.48 9.30
N THR A 72 -12.72 -9.19 9.60
CA THR A 72 -13.97 -8.42 9.62
C THR A 72 -13.84 -7.16 8.79
N MET A 73 -14.87 -6.85 8.01
CA MET A 73 -15.06 -5.55 7.38
C MET A 73 -16.05 -4.74 8.21
N ASN A 74 -15.70 -3.47 8.49
CA ASN A 74 -16.49 -2.56 9.35
C ASN A 74 -16.83 -3.17 10.74
N GLY A 75 -16.01 -4.09 11.23
CA GLY A 75 -16.17 -4.74 12.54
C GLY A 75 -17.30 -5.76 12.67
N ASN A 76 -18.09 -6.03 11.63
CA ASN A 76 -19.26 -6.91 11.71
C ASN A 76 -19.54 -7.80 10.50
N ILE A 77 -18.85 -7.63 9.39
CA ILE A 77 -18.99 -8.50 8.22
C ILE A 77 -17.82 -9.46 8.21
N GLU A 78 -18.02 -10.67 8.68
CA GLU A 78 -17.01 -11.70 8.71
C GLU A 78 -16.76 -12.29 7.32
N TYR A 79 -15.49 -12.53 7.00
CA TYR A 79 -15.06 -13.11 5.74
C TYR A 79 -13.79 -13.94 5.91
N ASP A 80 -13.56 -14.83 4.96
CA ASP A 80 -12.31 -15.55 4.77
C ASP A 80 -11.65 -15.08 3.48
N THR A 81 -10.32 -15.08 3.45
CA THR A 81 -9.52 -14.75 2.27
C THR A 81 -8.57 -15.89 1.95
N THR A 82 -8.39 -16.16 0.66
CA THR A 82 -7.34 -17.02 0.16
C THR A 82 -6.65 -16.36 -1.01
N GLY A 83 -5.32 -16.44 -1.07
CA GLY A 83 -4.56 -15.82 -2.13
C GLY A 83 -3.20 -16.44 -2.36
N GLU A 84 -2.54 -15.95 -3.40
CA GLU A 84 -1.17 -16.29 -3.74
C GLU A 84 -0.42 -15.08 -4.25
N TYR A 85 0.90 -15.09 -4.07
CA TYR A 85 1.76 -14.03 -4.55
C TYR A 85 3.16 -14.52 -4.89
N VAL A 86 3.86 -13.70 -5.63
CA VAL A 86 5.28 -13.85 -5.92
C VAL A 86 6.05 -12.75 -5.20
N SER A 87 7.04 -13.15 -4.43
CA SER A 87 7.97 -12.25 -3.75
C SER A 87 9.26 -12.11 -4.56
N PHE A 88 9.73 -10.89 -4.71
CA PHE A 88 10.94 -10.51 -5.43
C PHE A 88 11.94 -9.89 -4.46
N SER A 89 12.98 -10.62 -4.09
CA SER A 89 14.04 -10.06 -3.25
C SER A 89 14.83 -8.98 -3.99
N LYS A 90 14.95 -7.82 -3.36
CA LYS A 90 15.75 -6.67 -3.84
C LYS A 90 17.07 -6.51 -3.09
N GLY A 91 17.36 -7.41 -2.13
CA GLY A 91 18.49 -7.29 -1.22
C GLY A 91 18.24 -6.33 -0.05
N ASN A 92 19.12 -6.35 0.94
CA ASN A 92 19.03 -5.49 2.15
C ASN A 92 17.69 -5.61 2.90
N ASN A 93 17.14 -6.82 3.01
CA ASN A 93 15.83 -7.10 3.60
C ASN A 93 14.66 -6.36 2.95
N LEU A 94 14.81 -5.98 1.70
CA LEU A 94 13.74 -5.38 0.90
C LEU A 94 13.17 -6.43 -0.05
N THR A 95 11.86 -6.64 -0.01
CA THR A 95 11.13 -7.40 -1.03
C THR A 95 10.03 -6.55 -1.67
N PHE A 96 9.67 -6.93 -2.87
CA PHE A 96 8.48 -6.45 -3.56
C PHE A 96 7.61 -7.65 -3.89
N ASP A 97 6.36 -7.60 -3.48
CA ASP A 97 5.43 -8.69 -3.65
C ASP A 97 4.26 -8.27 -4.52
N GLN A 98 3.78 -9.21 -5.32
CA GLN A 98 2.66 -9.00 -6.22
C GLN A 98 1.79 -10.25 -6.24
N GLY A 99 0.50 -10.08 -6.03
CA GLY A 99 -0.40 -11.21 -5.94
C GLY A 99 -1.85 -10.90 -6.23
N HIS A 100 -2.67 -11.91 -5.98
CA HIS A 100 -4.12 -11.82 -6.06
C HIS A 100 -4.77 -12.71 -5.00
N ALA A 101 -6.00 -12.34 -4.66
CA ALA A 101 -6.76 -13.10 -3.69
C ALA A 101 -8.27 -13.01 -3.92
N VAL A 102 -8.98 -13.90 -3.25
CA VAL A 102 -10.43 -13.95 -3.20
C VAL A 102 -10.89 -13.85 -1.76
N MET A 103 -11.68 -12.84 -1.48
CA MET A 103 -12.43 -12.67 -0.22
C MET A 103 -13.81 -13.30 -0.37
N LYS A 104 -14.28 -14.00 0.68
CA LYS A 104 -15.60 -14.61 0.70
C LYS A 104 -16.26 -14.43 2.06
N THR A 105 -17.45 -13.84 2.08
CA THR A 105 -18.26 -13.72 3.31
C THR A 105 -18.96 -15.03 3.65
N LYS A 106 -19.40 -15.18 4.89
CA LYS A 106 -20.12 -16.38 5.34
C LYS A 106 -21.46 -16.63 4.60
N ASP A 107 -22.08 -15.57 4.09
CA ASP A 107 -23.31 -15.66 3.28
C ASP A 107 -23.03 -15.84 1.77
N GLY A 108 -21.74 -15.97 1.40
CA GLY A 108 -21.32 -16.42 0.06
C GLY A 108 -21.06 -15.29 -0.93
N GLU A 109 -21.11 -14.03 -0.54
CA GLU A 109 -20.64 -12.93 -1.39
C GLU A 109 -19.11 -13.03 -1.60
N THR A 110 -18.62 -12.66 -2.78
CA THR A 110 -17.20 -12.71 -3.10
C THR A 110 -16.70 -11.39 -3.67
N ALA A 111 -15.46 -11.06 -3.37
CA ALA A 111 -14.69 -10.02 -4.03
C ALA A 111 -13.30 -10.55 -4.39
N ASN A 112 -12.82 -10.22 -5.59
CA ASN A 112 -11.45 -10.50 -6.00
C ASN A 112 -10.64 -9.24 -5.83
N TYR A 113 -9.33 -9.40 -5.55
CA TYR A 113 -8.42 -8.27 -5.58
C TYR A 113 -7.04 -8.68 -6.07
N THR A 114 -6.36 -7.72 -6.67
CA THR A 114 -4.93 -7.78 -6.95
C THR A 114 -4.22 -6.81 -6.04
N PHE A 115 -3.00 -7.14 -5.65
CA PHE A 115 -2.24 -6.31 -4.73
C PHE A 115 -0.77 -6.24 -5.11
N ILE A 116 -0.15 -5.18 -4.64
CA ILE A 116 1.30 -4.99 -4.62
C ILE A 116 1.69 -4.52 -3.22
N GLU A 117 2.84 -5.01 -2.74
CA GLU A 117 3.36 -4.60 -1.44
C GLU A 117 4.88 -4.56 -1.41
N VAL A 118 5.40 -3.90 -0.41
CA VAL A 118 6.83 -3.80 -0.10
C VAL A 118 7.03 -4.19 1.36
N PHE A 119 7.93 -5.14 1.58
CA PHE A 119 8.49 -5.39 2.89
C PHE A 119 9.83 -4.65 3.01
N ASN A 120 10.02 -3.87 4.07
CA ASN A 120 11.17 -3.02 4.29
C ASN A 120 12.08 -3.48 5.44
N GLY A 121 11.93 -4.74 5.87
CA GLY A 121 12.66 -5.34 6.99
C GLY A 121 11.93 -5.28 8.33
N THR A 122 10.78 -4.60 8.41
CA THR A 122 9.95 -4.51 9.62
C THR A 122 8.47 -4.74 9.34
N ASP A 123 7.95 -4.11 8.31
CA ASP A 123 6.52 -4.10 8.00
C ASP A 123 6.29 -4.33 6.51
N PHE A 124 5.15 -4.93 6.18
CA PHE A 124 4.62 -4.91 4.81
C PHE A 124 3.66 -3.71 4.67
N GLN A 125 3.75 -3.04 3.54
CA GLN A 125 2.86 -1.94 3.18
C GLN A 125 2.49 -2.07 1.71
N GLY A 126 1.21 -1.91 1.40
CA GLY A 126 0.76 -2.15 0.05
C GLY A 126 -0.55 -1.47 -0.32
N ALA A 127 -0.98 -1.79 -1.52
CA ALA A 127 -2.26 -1.36 -2.07
C ALA A 127 -2.91 -2.50 -2.84
N SER A 128 -4.24 -2.57 -2.75
CA SER A 128 -5.08 -3.54 -3.45
C SER A 128 -6.13 -2.84 -4.29
N VAL A 129 -6.44 -3.42 -5.45
CA VAL A 129 -7.59 -3.02 -6.26
C VAL A 129 -8.59 -4.16 -6.25
N TYR A 130 -9.77 -3.86 -5.77
CA TYR A 130 -10.87 -4.81 -5.63
C TYR A 130 -11.82 -4.77 -6.82
N SER A 131 -12.43 -5.91 -7.11
CA SER A 131 -13.56 -6.04 -8.04
C SER A 131 -14.56 -7.04 -7.51
N THR A 132 -15.85 -6.75 -7.64
CA THR A 132 -16.91 -7.64 -7.24
C THR A 132 -18.18 -7.46 -8.09
N ASN A 133 -18.91 -8.54 -8.26
CA ASN A 133 -20.27 -8.50 -8.83
C ASN A 133 -21.33 -8.56 -7.72
N SER A 134 -20.94 -8.48 -6.45
CA SER A 134 -21.87 -8.45 -5.33
C SER A 134 -22.75 -7.21 -5.39
N THR A 135 -24.02 -7.38 -5.11
CA THR A 135 -24.99 -6.28 -4.93
C THR A 135 -25.33 -6.06 -3.45
N GLY A 136 -24.69 -6.84 -2.56
CA GLY A 136 -24.90 -6.80 -1.12
C GLY A 136 -23.79 -6.05 -0.36
N LYS A 137 -23.29 -6.68 0.69
CA LYS A 137 -22.33 -6.09 1.64
C LYS A 137 -21.00 -5.71 1.00
N LEU A 138 -20.53 -6.54 0.03
CA LEU A 138 -19.26 -6.31 -0.66
C LEU A 138 -19.38 -5.37 -1.87
N SER A 139 -20.57 -4.87 -2.21
CA SER A 139 -20.76 -3.96 -3.35
C SER A 139 -19.93 -2.68 -3.28
N VAL A 140 -19.60 -2.22 -2.09
CA VAL A 140 -18.73 -1.05 -1.85
C VAL A 140 -17.28 -1.25 -2.29
N LEU A 141 -16.90 -2.49 -2.56
CA LEU A 141 -15.56 -2.87 -2.99
C LEU A 141 -15.42 -2.90 -4.51
N ASP A 142 -16.49 -2.69 -5.28
CA ASP A 142 -16.35 -2.68 -6.73
C ASP A 142 -15.53 -1.47 -7.18
N ASN A 143 -14.40 -1.75 -7.87
CA ASN A 143 -13.39 -0.77 -8.27
C ASN A 143 -12.77 0.03 -7.10
N ALA A 144 -12.77 -0.53 -5.90
CA ALA A 144 -12.18 0.12 -4.73
C ALA A 144 -10.67 0.00 -4.73
N LEU A 145 -9.99 1.10 -4.40
CA LEU A 145 -8.57 1.11 -4.04
C LEU A 145 -8.45 1.09 -2.52
N VAL A 146 -7.67 0.16 -2.01
CA VAL A 146 -7.43 -0.05 -0.59
C VAL A 146 -5.93 0.03 -0.33
N ILE A 147 -5.53 0.75 0.70
CA ILE A 147 -4.15 0.72 1.20
C ILE A 147 -4.11 -0.08 2.50
N TYR A 148 -2.99 -0.74 2.77
CA TYR A 148 -2.88 -1.59 3.93
C TYR A 148 -1.49 -1.63 4.55
N LYS A 149 -1.45 -2.11 5.79
CA LYS A 149 -0.24 -2.40 6.52
C LYS A 149 -0.37 -3.73 7.23
N ILE A 150 0.64 -4.61 7.05
CA ILE A 150 0.72 -5.91 7.70
C ILE A 150 1.87 -5.92 8.70
N GLU A 151 1.58 -6.42 9.88
CA GLU A 151 2.56 -6.75 10.92
C GLU A 151 2.64 -8.27 11.01
N GLN A 152 3.82 -8.85 10.78
CA GLN A 152 4.05 -10.30 10.79
C GLN A 152 5.00 -10.70 11.90
N ASP A 153 4.72 -11.83 12.55
CA ASP A 153 5.61 -12.45 13.53
C ASP A 153 6.63 -13.41 12.87
N GLU A 154 7.59 -13.89 13.67
CA GLU A 154 8.63 -14.84 13.22
C GLU A 154 8.06 -16.21 12.79
N SER A 155 6.83 -16.52 13.14
CA SER A 155 6.15 -17.79 12.80
C SER A 155 5.36 -17.69 11.50
N GLY A 156 5.27 -16.50 10.88
CA GLY A 156 4.50 -16.25 9.67
C GLY A 156 3.05 -15.84 9.91
N ASN A 157 2.61 -15.76 11.18
CA ASN A 157 1.28 -15.23 11.47
C ASN A 157 1.30 -13.72 11.29
N TYR A 158 0.22 -13.16 10.80
CA TYR A 158 0.14 -11.73 10.54
C TYR A 158 -1.19 -11.11 10.96
N VAL A 159 -1.15 -9.81 11.17
CA VAL A 159 -2.32 -8.95 11.32
C VAL A 159 -2.27 -7.89 10.21
N ASP A 160 -3.28 -7.86 9.38
CA ASP A 160 -3.44 -6.89 8.31
C ASP A 160 -4.53 -5.87 8.66
N LYS A 161 -4.21 -4.59 8.52
CA LYS A 161 -5.12 -3.46 8.69
C LYS A 161 -5.24 -2.70 7.39
N GLN A 162 -6.47 -2.48 6.92
CA GLN A 162 -6.70 -1.94 5.59
C GLN A 162 -7.68 -0.76 5.63
N TRP A 163 -7.46 0.21 4.75
CA TRP A 163 -8.24 1.45 4.62
C TRP A 163 -8.65 1.72 3.19
N LEU A 164 -9.91 2.11 2.97
CA LEU A 164 -10.33 2.61 1.67
C LEU A 164 -9.59 3.91 1.34
N TRP A 165 -8.96 3.95 0.18
CA TRP A 165 -8.41 5.18 -0.37
C TRP A 165 -9.53 5.96 -1.07
N LYS A 166 -9.86 7.15 -0.54
CA LYS A 166 -10.91 8.03 -1.08
C LYS A 166 -10.32 9.31 -1.61
#